data_cc5ea25919118666310bc036211004ca
#
_entry.id   cc5ea25919118666310bc036211004ca
#
_cell.length_a   1.000
_cell.length_b   1.000
_cell.length_c   1.000
_cell.angle_alpha   90.00
_cell.angle_beta   90.00
_cell.angle_gamma   90.00
#
_symmetry.space_group_name_H-M   'P 1'
#
loop_
_entity.id
_entity.type
_entity.pdbx_description
1 polymer ?
#
loop_
_entity_poly.entity_id
_entity_poly.type
_entity_poly.pdbx_seq_one_letter_code
_entity_poly.pdbx_strand_id
1 'polypeptide(L)'
;MPIIKVAQSLRSILIATLLTLSSQYSVAAGELVFGKDDEWVIFRGPIVSVEVDNILAQLDEKKPKLILLNSIGGNVSGALRFAKYVRKNQMNTWISQHSTCASACALVFLAGLQRFSEGRLVVHQYLPPVEQGDEKNR
;
A
#
# COMPACT_ATOMS: atom_id res chain seq x y z
N MET A 1 19.48 -48.94 27.19
CA MET A 1 18.36 -47.99 26.96
C MET A 1 18.80 -46.68 26.29
N PRO A 2 19.55 -46.66 25.20
CA PRO A 2 19.88 -45.42 24.50
C PRO A 2 18.88 -45.01 23.41
N ILE A 3 18.03 -45.93 22.93
CA ILE A 3 17.16 -45.70 21.77
C ILE A 3 16.02 -44.70 22.06
N ILE A 4 15.49 -44.68 23.30
CA ILE A 4 14.36 -43.79 23.67
C ILE A 4 14.78 -42.30 23.71
N LYS A 5 16.01 -42.01 24.14
CA LYS A 5 16.53 -40.63 24.19
C LYS A 5 16.74 -40.02 22.78
N VAL A 6 17.15 -40.84 21.83
CA VAL A 6 17.35 -40.41 20.44
C VAL A 6 16.01 -40.08 19.76
N ALA A 7 14.98 -40.90 20.00
CA ALA A 7 13.63 -40.65 19.46
C ALA A 7 12.96 -39.37 20.00
N GLN A 8 13.21 -39.06 21.27
CA GLN A 8 12.69 -37.80 21.86
C GLN A 8 13.41 -36.56 21.31
N SER A 9 14.73 -36.65 21.08
CA SER A 9 15.49 -35.56 20.48
C SER A 9 15.08 -35.29 19.03
N LEU A 10 14.85 -36.32 18.23
CA LEU A 10 14.39 -36.18 16.85
C LEU A 10 12.97 -35.57 16.74
N ARG A 11 12.05 -35.92 17.66
CA ARG A 11 10.73 -35.33 17.72
C ARG A 11 10.77 -33.85 18.08
N SER A 12 11.62 -33.45 19.00
CA SER A 12 11.79 -32.04 19.39
C SER A 12 12.39 -31.19 18.27
N ILE A 13 13.33 -31.76 17.49
CA ILE A 13 13.91 -31.07 16.33
C ILE A 13 12.86 -30.92 15.20
N LEU A 14 12.07 -31.95 14.93
CA LEU A 14 11.00 -31.90 13.91
C LEU A 14 9.90 -30.89 14.26
N ILE A 15 9.53 -30.77 15.52
CA ILE A 15 8.53 -29.78 15.98
C ILE A 15 9.10 -28.36 15.88
N ALA A 16 10.37 -28.16 16.22
CA ALA A 16 11.04 -26.86 16.11
C ALA A 16 11.17 -26.38 14.66
N THR A 17 11.47 -27.29 13.72
CA THR A 17 11.56 -26.96 12.29
C THR A 17 10.19 -26.72 11.65
N LEU A 18 9.11 -27.32 12.15
CA LEU A 18 7.76 -27.07 11.63
C LEU A 18 7.21 -25.70 12.05
N LEU A 19 7.64 -25.18 13.22
CA LEU A 19 7.25 -23.87 13.72
C LEU A 19 7.94 -22.69 13.02
N THR A 20 9.04 -22.93 12.31
CA THR A 20 9.78 -21.88 11.60
C THR A 20 9.32 -21.67 10.15
N LEU A 21 8.42 -22.50 9.62
CA LEU A 21 7.84 -22.37 8.28
C LEU A 21 6.50 -21.62 8.27
N SER A 22 6.25 -20.75 9.24
CA SER A 22 5.22 -19.73 9.08
C SER A 22 5.75 -18.71 8.07
N SER A 23 5.62 -19.05 6.78
CA SER A 23 5.84 -18.12 5.68
C SER A 23 5.01 -16.87 5.94
N GLN A 24 5.64 -15.81 6.35
CA GLN A 24 5.00 -14.52 6.51
C GLN A 24 4.68 -14.04 5.09
N TYR A 25 3.46 -14.28 4.64
CA TYR A 25 2.92 -13.60 3.48
C TYR A 25 2.77 -12.12 3.86
N SER A 26 3.88 -11.39 3.76
CA SER A 26 3.84 -9.94 3.81
C SER A 26 3.18 -9.47 2.53
N VAL A 27 1.93 -9.04 2.63
CA VAL A 27 1.33 -8.26 1.55
C VAL A 27 2.22 -7.05 1.39
N ALA A 28 2.85 -6.92 0.22
CA ALA A 28 3.71 -5.78 -0.05
C ALA A 28 2.85 -4.51 0.06
N ALA A 29 3.06 -3.75 1.11
CA ALA A 29 2.42 -2.45 1.31
C ALA A 29 3.05 -1.40 0.37
N GLY A 30 2.34 -0.30 0.16
CA GLY A 30 2.93 0.85 -0.51
C GLY A 30 4.06 1.45 0.34
N GLU A 31 5.10 1.93 -0.30
CA GLU A 31 6.26 2.51 0.36
C GLU A 31 6.56 3.93 -0.14
N LEU A 32 7.25 4.71 0.70
CA LEU A 32 7.76 6.03 0.38
C LEU A 32 9.28 5.97 0.19
N VAL A 33 9.78 6.56 -0.89
CA VAL A 33 11.20 6.74 -1.15
C VAL A 33 11.45 8.23 -1.30
N PHE A 34 12.10 8.83 -0.30
CA PHE A 34 12.39 10.26 -0.27
C PHE A 34 13.62 10.61 -1.11
N GLY A 35 13.58 11.77 -1.74
CA GLY A 35 14.73 12.38 -2.38
C GLY A 35 15.80 12.80 -1.38
N LYS A 36 16.98 13.14 -1.88
CA LYS A 36 18.15 13.45 -1.03
C LYS A 36 17.95 14.67 -0.12
N ASP A 37 17.10 15.59 -0.53
CA ASP A 37 16.77 16.85 0.16
C ASP A 37 15.37 16.87 0.79
N ASP A 38 14.67 15.71 0.77
CA ASP A 38 13.30 15.53 1.22
C ASP A 38 12.24 16.43 0.50
N GLU A 39 12.61 17.20 -0.53
CA GLU A 39 11.65 18.05 -1.25
C GLU A 39 10.64 17.26 -2.09
N TRP A 40 11.00 16.06 -2.50
CA TRP A 40 10.14 15.16 -3.25
C TRP A 40 10.19 13.75 -2.69
N VAL A 41 9.13 13.02 -2.96
CA VAL A 41 8.97 11.63 -2.52
C VAL A 41 8.33 10.80 -3.62
N ILE A 42 8.73 9.55 -3.77
CA ILE A 42 8.04 8.56 -4.60
C ILE A 42 7.16 7.71 -3.69
N PHE A 43 5.87 7.63 -3.99
CA PHE A 43 4.99 6.59 -3.48
C PHE A 43 4.87 5.49 -4.51
N ARG A 44 5.23 4.27 -4.16
CA ARG A 44 5.09 3.09 -5.02
C ARG A 44 4.46 1.92 -4.30
N GLY A 45 3.70 1.10 -5.04
CA GLY A 45 2.99 -0.06 -4.52
C GLY A 45 1.50 0.21 -4.26
N PRO A 46 0.77 -0.76 -3.70
CA PRO A 46 -0.65 -0.66 -3.45
C PRO A 46 -0.97 0.27 -2.28
N ILE A 47 -2.15 0.87 -2.30
CA ILE A 47 -2.69 1.65 -1.19
C ILE A 47 -3.43 0.69 -0.25
N VAL A 48 -2.82 0.39 0.89
CA VAL A 48 -3.37 -0.50 1.93
C VAL A 48 -3.87 0.35 3.09
N SER A 49 -5.15 0.21 3.46
CA SER A 49 -5.81 1.13 4.40
C SER A 49 -5.10 1.25 5.75
N VAL A 50 -4.61 0.12 6.30
CA VAL A 50 -3.95 0.08 7.61
C VAL A 50 -2.55 0.72 7.58
N GLU A 51 -1.93 0.86 6.41
CA GLU A 51 -0.60 1.45 6.24
C GLU A 51 -0.64 2.96 5.99
N VAL A 52 -1.81 3.51 5.63
CA VAL A 52 -1.92 4.91 5.25
C VAL A 52 -1.50 5.84 6.38
N ASP A 53 -1.82 5.53 7.62
CA ASP A 53 -1.47 6.40 8.76
C ASP A 53 0.06 6.48 8.96
N ASN A 54 0.78 5.38 8.73
CA ASN A 54 2.24 5.36 8.74
C ASN A 54 2.82 6.17 7.56
N ILE A 55 2.23 6.06 6.36
CA ILE A 55 2.61 6.87 5.19
C ILE A 55 2.43 8.36 5.50
N LEU A 56 1.28 8.75 6.04
CA LEU A 56 0.99 10.14 6.37
C LEU A 56 1.91 10.69 7.46
N ALA A 57 2.27 9.89 8.46
CA ALA A 57 3.21 10.28 9.50
C ALA A 57 4.62 10.58 8.93
N GLN A 58 5.12 9.74 8.01
CA GLN A 58 6.39 9.98 7.34
C GLN A 58 6.37 11.25 6.47
N LEU A 59 5.26 11.48 5.76
CA LEU A 59 5.08 12.69 4.98
C LEU A 59 5.02 13.95 5.86
N ASP A 60 4.41 13.84 7.04
CA ASP A 60 4.30 14.97 7.99
C ASP A 60 5.65 15.30 8.65
N GLU A 61 6.50 14.29 8.84
CA GLU A 61 7.88 14.49 9.33
C GLU A 61 8.75 15.20 8.30
N LYS A 62 8.72 14.75 7.04
CA LYS A 62 9.60 15.20 5.96
C LYS A 62 9.07 16.40 5.18
N LYS A 63 7.76 16.57 5.11
CA LYS A 63 7.04 17.66 4.44
C LYS A 63 7.44 17.92 2.98
N PRO A 64 7.50 16.88 2.12
CA PRO A 64 7.85 17.07 0.72
C PRO A 64 6.82 17.96 0.00
N LYS A 65 7.28 18.64 -1.04
CA LYS A 65 6.44 19.50 -1.88
C LYS A 65 5.84 18.76 -3.07
N LEU A 66 6.48 17.69 -3.49
CA LEU A 66 6.11 16.91 -4.67
C LEU A 66 6.03 15.44 -4.32
N ILE A 67 4.97 14.78 -4.76
CA ILE A 67 4.84 13.33 -4.68
C ILE A 67 4.76 12.73 -6.09
N LEU A 68 5.69 11.82 -6.40
CA LEU A 68 5.66 11.00 -7.60
C LEU A 68 4.85 9.74 -7.28
N LEU A 69 3.92 9.41 -8.17
CA LEU A 69 2.99 8.30 -7.96
C LEU A 69 3.29 7.15 -8.93
N ASN A 70 3.51 5.95 -8.38
CA ASN A 70 3.61 4.71 -9.12
C ASN A 70 2.85 3.61 -8.38
N SER A 71 1.54 3.53 -8.61
CA SER A 71 0.63 2.68 -7.83
C SER A 71 -0.50 2.13 -8.68
N ILE A 72 -0.83 0.88 -8.48
CA ILE A 72 -2.01 0.24 -9.07
C ILE A 72 -3.31 0.64 -8.35
N GLY A 73 -3.23 1.46 -7.31
CA GLY A 73 -4.36 1.80 -6.45
C GLY A 73 -4.51 0.85 -5.28
N GLY A 74 -5.73 0.55 -4.89
CA GLY A 74 -6.05 -0.31 -3.77
C GLY A 74 -7.26 0.19 -2.97
N ASN A 75 -7.12 0.33 -1.67
CA ASN A 75 -8.24 0.71 -0.79
C ASN A 75 -8.67 2.16 -1.02
N VAL A 76 -9.95 2.36 -1.38
CA VAL A 76 -10.51 3.68 -1.68
C VAL A 76 -10.54 4.58 -0.45
N SER A 77 -10.92 4.07 0.72
CA SER A 77 -10.95 4.86 1.96
C SER A 77 -9.55 5.35 2.34
N GLY A 78 -8.55 4.48 2.23
CA GLY A 78 -7.14 4.83 2.43
C GLY A 78 -6.67 5.90 1.43
N ALA A 79 -7.02 5.73 0.16
CA ALA A 79 -6.69 6.69 -0.89
C ALA A 79 -7.33 8.07 -0.65
N LEU A 80 -8.57 8.12 -0.16
CA LEU A 80 -9.25 9.37 0.19
C LEU A 80 -8.57 10.08 1.37
N ARG A 81 -8.10 9.35 2.39
CA ARG A 81 -7.31 9.93 3.49
C ARG A 81 -6.01 10.51 2.98
N PHE A 82 -5.31 9.76 2.12
CA PHE A 82 -4.08 10.21 1.47
C PHE A 82 -4.33 11.45 0.59
N ALA A 83 -5.35 11.44 -0.24
CA ALA A 83 -5.76 12.56 -1.08
C ALA A 83 -6.07 13.82 -0.26
N LYS A 84 -6.79 13.69 0.85
CA LYS A 84 -7.06 14.81 1.77
C LYS A 84 -5.77 15.41 2.34
N TYR A 85 -4.80 14.57 2.68
CA TYR A 85 -3.49 15.01 3.16
C TYR A 85 -2.75 15.80 2.09
N VAL A 86 -2.64 15.24 0.86
CA VAL A 86 -2.00 15.91 -0.29
C VAL A 86 -2.62 17.28 -0.55
N ARG A 87 -3.95 17.37 -0.56
CA ARG A 87 -4.67 18.63 -0.77
C ARG A 87 -4.44 19.63 0.37
N LYS A 88 -4.55 19.19 1.62
CA LYS A 88 -4.36 20.04 2.81
C LYS A 88 -2.97 20.66 2.84
N ASN A 89 -1.95 19.88 2.48
CA ASN A 89 -0.55 20.31 2.49
C ASN A 89 -0.09 20.95 1.17
N GLN A 90 -1.02 21.18 0.23
CA GLN A 90 -0.76 21.83 -1.06
C GLN A 90 0.37 21.18 -1.85
N MET A 91 0.49 19.84 -1.75
CA MET A 91 1.52 19.09 -2.47
C MET A 91 1.20 19.04 -3.96
N ASN A 92 2.24 19.02 -4.78
CA ASN A 92 2.13 18.70 -6.20
C ASN A 92 2.16 17.19 -6.40
N THR A 93 1.56 16.71 -7.49
CA THR A 93 1.57 15.30 -7.84
C THR A 93 2.11 15.09 -9.26
N TRP A 94 2.88 14.03 -9.44
CA TRP A 94 3.47 13.70 -10.73
C TRP A 94 3.39 12.20 -11.00
N ILE A 95 3.00 11.83 -12.22
CA ILE A 95 3.13 10.48 -12.78
C ILE A 95 4.24 10.55 -13.82
N SER A 96 5.43 10.05 -13.47
CA SER A 96 6.59 10.08 -14.37
C SER A 96 6.44 9.08 -15.51
N GLN A 97 7.22 9.24 -16.57
CA GLN A 97 7.09 8.55 -17.87
C GLN A 97 6.89 7.03 -17.80
N HIS A 98 7.56 6.32 -16.88
CA HIS A 98 7.45 4.87 -16.75
C HIS A 98 6.57 4.42 -15.57
N SER A 99 5.83 5.36 -14.99
CA SER A 99 4.97 5.11 -13.83
C SER A 99 3.51 4.94 -14.26
N THR A 100 2.76 4.23 -13.42
CA THR A 100 1.32 4.08 -13.57
C THR A 100 0.64 4.50 -12.27
N CYS A 101 -0.41 5.31 -12.39
CA CYS A 101 -1.31 5.62 -11.29
C CYS A 101 -2.72 5.16 -11.68
N ALA A 102 -3.17 4.05 -11.09
CA ALA A 102 -4.40 3.39 -11.47
C ALA A 102 -5.42 3.35 -10.33
N SER A 103 -6.71 3.29 -10.69
CA SER A 103 -7.81 3.07 -9.73
C SER A 103 -7.78 4.11 -8.60
N ALA A 104 -7.77 3.67 -7.33
CA ALA A 104 -7.74 4.55 -6.15
C ALA A 104 -6.53 5.51 -6.10
N CYS A 105 -5.40 5.20 -6.77
CA CYS A 105 -4.27 6.11 -6.93
C CYS A 105 -4.68 7.42 -7.64
N ALA A 106 -5.63 7.35 -8.57
CA ALA A 106 -6.13 8.54 -9.27
C ALA A 106 -6.70 9.59 -8.31
N LEU A 107 -7.30 9.17 -7.20
CA LEU A 107 -7.81 10.09 -6.18
C LEU A 107 -6.69 10.91 -5.55
N VAL A 108 -5.55 10.26 -5.27
CA VAL A 108 -4.36 10.93 -4.72
C VAL A 108 -3.77 11.89 -5.76
N PHE A 109 -3.65 11.45 -7.01
CA PHE A 109 -3.15 12.29 -8.11
C PHE A 109 -4.00 13.55 -8.30
N LEU A 110 -5.33 13.39 -8.34
CA LEU A 110 -6.27 14.49 -8.55
C LEU A 110 -6.30 15.49 -7.39
N ALA A 111 -5.85 15.09 -6.20
CA ALA A 111 -5.76 15.98 -5.04
C ALA A 111 -4.57 16.96 -5.10
N GLY A 112 -3.61 16.74 -5.98
CA GLY A 112 -2.46 17.62 -6.14
C GLY A 112 -2.83 19.07 -6.46
N LEU A 113 -2.05 20.01 -5.94
CA LEU A 113 -2.20 21.43 -6.26
C LEU A 113 -1.90 21.68 -7.76
N GLN A 114 -0.73 21.24 -8.19
CA GLN A 114 -0.36 21.09 -9.59
C GLN A 114 -0.21 19.59 -9.89
N ARG A 115 -0.60 19.17 -11.07
CA ARG A 115 -0.64 17.78 -11.50
C ARG A 115 0.10 17.64 -12.82
N PHE A 116 1.12 16.79 -12.84
CA PHE A 116 1.92 16.50 -14.02
C PHE A 116 1.76 15.01 -14.36
N SER A 117 1.51 14.68 -15.60
CA SER A 117 1.39 13.30 -16.05
C SER A 117 2.12 13.10 -17.37
N GLU A 118 3.23 12.37 -17.32
CA GLU A 118 3.96 11.84 -18.47
C GLU A 118 3.76 10.32 -18.60
N GLY A 119 3.36 9.69 -17.48
CA GLY A 119 3.06 8.28 -17.38
C GLY A 119 1.58 7.97 -17.61
N ARG A 120 1.15 6.83 -17.10
CA ARG A 120 -0.21 6.31 -17.30
C ARG A 120 -1.13 6.65 -16.14
N LEU A 121 -2.16 7.43 -16.40
CA LEU A 121 -3.30 7.59 -15.48
C LEU A 121 -4.43 6.67 -15.95
N VAL A 122 -4.85 5.72 -15.09
CA VAL A 122 -5.90 4.75 -15.39
C VAL A 122 -7.06 4.93 -14.40
N VAL A 123 -8.20 5.34 -14.92
CA VAL A 123 -9.42 5.52 -14.13
C VAL A 123 -10.44 4.50 -14.59
N HIS A 124 -11.07 3.80 -13.66
CA HIS A 124 -12.18 2.90 -13.95
C HIS A 124 -13.30 3.12 -12.93
N GLN A 125 -14.50 2.68 -13.28
CA GLN A 125 -15.65 2.78 -12.41
C GLN A 125 -15.45 1.91 -11.15
N TYR A 126 -15.73 2.47 -9.99
CA TYR A 126 -15.87 1.70 -8.76
C TYR A 126 -17.25 1.04 -8.73
N LEU A 127 -17.27 -0.27 -8.76
CA LEU A 127 -18.47 -1.06 -8.50
C LEU A 127 -18.38 -1.54 -7.05
N PRO A 128 -19.25 -1.06 -6.15
CA PRO A 128 -19.30 -1.60 -4.80
C PRO A 128 -19.66 -3.09 -4.88
N PRO A 129 -19.27 -3.91 -3.90
CA PRO A 129 -19.71 -5.28 -3.82
C PRO A 129 -21.24 -5.31 -3.90
N VAL A 130 -21.79 -6.13 -4.81
CA VAL A 130 -23.23 -6.37 -4.85
C VAL A 130 -23.57 -7.04 -3.53
N GLU A 131 -24.34 -6.38 -2.66
CA GLU A 131 -24.98 -7.06 -1.55
C GLU A 131 -25.82 -8.18 -2.18
N GLN A 132 -25.42 -9.43 -1.91
CA GLN A 132 -26.24 -10.58 -2.26
C GLN A 132 -27.52 -10.44 -1.44
N GLY A 133 -28.51 -9.80 -2.04
CA GLY A 133 -29.83 -9.67 -1.45
C GLY A 133 -30.35 -11.06 -1.11
N ASP A 134 -30.74 -11.19 0.15
CA ASP A 134 -31.34 -12.39 0.72
C ASP A 134 -32.50 -12.84 -0.18
N GLU A 135 -32.23 -13.85 -1.04
CA GLU A 135 -33.24 -14.49 -1.92
C GLU A 135 -34.27 -15.32 -1.10
N LYS A 136 -34.58 -14.87 0.10
CA LYS A 136 -35.44 -15.59 1.06
C LYS A 136 -36.86 -15.05 1.18
N ASN A 137 -37.32 -14.25 0.19
CA ASN A 137 -38.73 -13.82 0.16
C ASN A 137 -39.29 -13.75 -1.28
N ARG A 138 -39.41 -14.94 -1.91
CA ARG A 138 -40.33 -15.16 -3.01
C ARG A 138 -41.06 -16.48 -2.81
#